data_9fb3c3d636472510f54f50a1fcf1b4f8
#
_entry.id   9fb3c3d636472510f54f50a1fcf1b4f8
#
_cell.length_a   1.000
_cell.length_b   1.000
_cell.length_c   1.000
_cell.angle_alpha   90.00
_cell.angle_beta   90.00
_cell.angle_gamma   90.00
#
_symmetry.space_group_name_H-M   'P 1'
#
loop_
_entity.id
_entity.type
_entity.pdbx_description
1 polymer ?
#
loop_
_entity_poly.entity_id
_entity_poly.type
_entity_poly.pdbx_seq_one_letter_code
_entity_poly.pdbx_strand_id
1 'polypeptide(L)'
;ICLGWWIGFGLFLSLYSVVLCLTASSLIYVFYVQHIFENSYANPSEGWSPIRGALEGSSLLVLPPLLQWFTANIGFHNIHHLNERIPNYNLEACHQSNQHLLQNVPTLTLGTMLKSSKFLLWDPAKASLSEIPPQHQLSTV
;
A
#
# COMPACT_ATOMS: atom_id res chain seq x y z
N ILE A 1 21.16 -17.56 15.59
CA ILE A 1 22.23 -18.58 15.70
C ILE A 1 21.98 -19.47 16.94
N CYS A 2 21.85 -18.88 18.15
CA CYS A 2 21.65 -19.68 19.39
C CYS A 2 20.42 -20.58 19.34
N LEU A 3 19.29 -20.11 18.77
CA LEU A 3 18.08 -20.91 18.63
C LEU A 3 18.28 -22.08 17.68
N GLY A 4 19.06 -21.92 16.59
CA GLY A 4 19.39 -23.00 15.66
C GLY A 4 20.22 -24.12 16.30
N TRP A 5 21.09 -23.77 17.25
CA TRP A 5 21.81 -24.79 18.05
C TRP A 5 20.88 -25.60 18.95
N TRP A 6 19.83 -24.95 19.47
CA TRP A 6 18.92 -25.60 20.43
C TRP A 6 17.87 -26.50 19.76
N ILE A 7 17.30 -26.06 18.63
CA ILE A 7 16.22 -26.80 17.92
C ILE A 7 16.70 -27.54 16.65
N GLY A 8 17.97 -27.39 16.30
CA GLY A 8 18.56 -27.90 15.06
C GLY A 8 18.44 -26.88 13.90
N PHE A 9 19.55 -26.72 13.15
CA PHE A 9 19.63 -25.71 12.09
C PHE A 9 18.62 -25.92 10.95
N GLY A 10 18.32 -27.19 10.61
CA GLY A 10 17.33 -27.49 9.57
C GLY A 10 15.94 -26.96 9.92
N LEU A 11 15.46 -27.27 11.13
CA LEU A 11 14.17 -26.78 11.61
C LEU A 11 14.17 -25.27 11.78
N PHE A 12 15.23 -24.70 12.35
CA PHE A 12 15.38 -23.24 12.50
C PHE A 12 15.28 -22.52 11.16
N LEU A 13 16.03 -22.95 10.14
CA LEU A 13 16.02 -22.31 8.82
C LEU A 13 14.67 -22.46 8.13
N SER A 14 14.03 -23.62 8.27
CA SER A 14 12.69 -23.82 7.70
C SER A 14 11.66 -22.88 8.32
N LEU A 15 11.58 -22.80 9.64
CA LEU A 15 10.67 -21.91 10.35
C LEU A 15 10.98 -20.44 10.05
N TYR A 16 12.27 -20.07 10.07
CA TYR A 16 12.70 -18.71 9.76
C TYR A 16 12.32 -18.30 8.34
N SER A 17 12.52 -19.20 7.36
CA SER A 17 12.14 -18.94 5.96
C SER A 17 10.64 -18.74 5.79
N VAL A 18 9.82 -19.57 6.46
CA VAL A 18 8.36 -19.43 6.42
C VAL A 18 7.92 -18.08 7.00
N VAL A 19 8.43 -17.73 8.19
CA VAL A 19 8.11 -16.44 8.84
C VAL A 19 8.57 -15.28 7.96
N LEU A 20 9.78 -15.34 7.41
CA LEU A 20 10.32 -14.30 6.54
C LEU A 20 9.45 -14.13 5.26
N CYS A 21 9.10 -15.23 4.61
CA CYS A 21 8.24 -15.20 3.41
C CYS A 21 6.85 -14.61 3.72
N LEU A 22 6.22 -15.04 4.80
CA LEU A 22 4.91 -14.52 5.19
C LEU A 22 4.96 -13.02 5.51
N THR A 23 5.98 -12.60 6.28
CA THR A 23 6.17 -11.19 6.64
C THR A 23 6.44 -10.34 5.40
N ALA A 24 7.40 -10.76 4.56
CA ALA A 24 7.74 -10.04 3.34
C ALA A 24 6.54 -9.94 2.38
N SER A 25 5.84 -11.05 2.16
CA SER A 25 4.63 -11.05 1.30
C SER A 25 3.54 -10.12 1.83
N SER A 26 3.31 -10.13 3.14
CA SER A 26 2.32 -9.25 3.77
C SER A 26 2.69 -7.77 3.63
N LEU A 27 3.93 -7.41 3.86
CA LEU A 27 4.41 -6.02 3.72
C LEU A 27 4.37 -5.56 2.27
N ILE A 28 4.82 -6.41 1.32
CA ILE A 28 4.74 -6.10 -0.12
C ILE A 28 3.29 -5.92 -0.55
N TYR A 29 2.36 -6.76 -0.08
CA TYR A 29 0.95 -6.65 -0.40
C TYR A 29 0.33 -5.36 0.17
N VAL A 30 0.62 -5.01 1.42
CA VAL A 30 0.17 -3.75 2.03
C VAL A 30 0.70 -2.54 1.25
N PHE A 31 1.97 -2.56 0.86
CA PHE A 31 2.57 -1.53 0.02
C PHE A 31 1.89 -1.44 -1.36
N TYR A 32 1.69 -2.58 -2.01
CA TYR A 32 1.05 -2.68 -3.32
C TYR A 32 -0.35 -2.07 -3.33
N VAL A 33 -1.22 -2.46 -2.39
CA VAL A 33 -2.61 -1.99 -2.39
C VAL A 33 -2.76 -0.50 -2.12
N GLN A 34 -1.78 0.12 -1.46
CA GLN A 34 -1.79 1.55 -1.19
C GLN A 34 -1.45 2.41 -2.41
N HIS A 35 -0.99 1.80 -3.51
CA HIS A 35 -0.76 2.46 -4.80
C HIS A 35 -1.71 1.96 -5.90
N ILE A 36 -2.24 0.74 -5.75
CA ILE A 36 -3.08 0.09 -6.76
C ILE A 36 -4.52 0.06 -6.25
N PHE A 37 -5.28 1.10 -6.53
CA PHE A 37 -6.68 1.25 -6.17
C PHE A 37 -7.43 2.00 -7.28
N GLU A 38 -8.76 2.01 -7.19
CA GLU A 38 -9.62 2.66 -8.17
C GLU A 38 -9.29 4.15 -8.27
N ASN A 39 -9.08 4.63 -9.51
CA ASN A 39 -8.72 6.02 -9.82
C ASN A 39 -7.38 6.48 -9.22
N SER A 40 -6.48 5.56 -8.84
CA SER A 40 -5.14 5.93 -8.41
C SER A 40 -4.45 6.75 -9.49
N TYR A 41 -3.92 7.91 -9.09
CA TYR A 41 -3.19 8.80 -9.98
C TYR A 41 -1.86 8.16 -10.40
N ALA A 42 -1.69 8.03 -11.69
CA ALA A 42 -0.40 7.74 -12.30
C ALA A 42 -0.27 8.61 -13.55
N ASN A 43 0.89 9.18 -13.79
CA ASN A 43 1.11 10.03 -14.96
C ASN A 43 2.51 9.77 -15.52
N PRO A 44 2.71 9.87 -16.86
CA PRO A 44 4.04 9.94 -17.44
C PRO A 44 4.87 11.06 -16.81
N SER A 45 6.19 10.94 -16.87
CA SER A 45 7.13 11.89 -16.24
C SER A 45 6.88 13.37 -16.61
N GLU A 46 6.36 13.64 -17.82
CA GLU A 46 5.89 14.96 -18.21
C GLU A 46 4.53 15.26 -17.57
N GLY A 47 4.52 16.05 -16.50
CA GLY A 47 3.30 16.43 -15.77
C GLY A 47 3.10 15.69 -14.45
N TRP A 48 4.06 14.84 -14.06
CA TRP A 48 4.04 14.25 -12.73
C TRP A 48 4.30 15.29 -11.64
N SER A 49 3.50 15.26 -10.59
CA SER A 49 3.67 16.13 -9.42
C SER A 49 3.87 15.30 -8.17
N PRO A 50 4.95 15.55 -7.37
CA PRO A 50 5.19 14.84 -6.12
C PRO A 50 4.00 14.94 -5.15
N ILE A 51 3.39 16.11 -5.05
CA ILE A 51 2.25 16.36 -4.16
C ILE A 51 1.03 15.56 -4.63
N ARG A 52 0.71 15.57 -5.93
CA ARG A 52 -0.38 14.77 -6.47
C ARG A 52 -0.09 13.27 -6.35
N GLY A 53 1.14 12.85 -6.61
CA GLY A 53 1.56 11.47 -6.38
C GLY A 53 1.35 11.01 -4.95
N ALA A 54 1.61 11.88 -3.96
CA ALA A 54 1.39 11.59 -2.56
C ALA A 54 -0.09 11.60 -2.14
N LEU A 55 -0.91 12.49 -2.68
CA LEU A 55 -2.30 12.68 -2.26
C LEU A 55 -3.32 11.87 -3.07
N GLU A 56 -3.04 11.64 -4.35
CA GLU A 56 -3.95 10.98 -5.30
C GLU A 56 -3.40 9.63 -5.78
N GLY A 57 -2.07 9.43 -5.76
CA GLY A 57 -1.38 8.19 -6.16
C GLY A 57 -1.00 7.28 -4.99
N SER A 58 -1.28 7.71 -3.76
CA SER A 58 -1.20 6.87 -2.57
C SER A 58 -2.44 7.03 -1.71
N SER A 59 -2.66 6.10 -0.79
CA SER A 59 -3.88 6.06 0.02
C SER A 59 -3.61 6.08 1.52
N LEU A 60 -4.63 6.46 2.28
CA LEU A 60 -4.74 6.17 3.71
C LEU A 60 -5.35 4.78 3.89
N LEU A 61 -4.61 3.82 4.42
CA LEU A 61 -5.13 2.50 4.79
C LEU A 61 -5.51 2.49 6.27
N VAL A 62 -6.80 2.44 6.53
CA VAL A 62 -7.33 2.36 7.90
C VAL A 62 -7.22 0.94 8.41
N LEU A 63 -6.35 0.75 9.38
CA LEU A 63 -6.10 -0.53 10.04
C LEU A 63 -6.54 -0.46 11.52
N PRO A 64 -6.94 -1.60 12.12
CA PRO A 64 -7.07 -1.68 13.58
C PRO A 64 -5.76 -1.28 14.28
N PRO A 65 -5.81 -0.65 15.47
CA PRO A 65 -4.62 -0.10 16.14
C PRO A 65 -3.47 -1.09 16.27
N LEU A 66 -3.77 -2.36 16.55
CA LEU A 66 -2.77 -3.41 16.66
C LEU A 66 -2.03 -3.65 15.32
N LEU A 67 -2.76 -3.73 14.22
CA LEU A 67 -2.16 -3.89 12.90
C LEU A 67 -1.42 -2.63 12.46
N GLN A 68 -1.93 -1.46 12.78
CA GLN A 68 -1.26 -0.19 12.51
C GLN A 68 0.10 -0.14 13.20
N TRP A 69 0.18 -0.58 14.47
CA TRP A 69 1.43 -0.67 15.20
C TRP A 69 2.39 -1.71 14.60
N PHE A 70 1.91 -2.92 14.28
CA PHE A 70 2.74 -3.97 13.67
C PHE A 70 3.30 -3.60 12.30
N THR A 71 2.58 -2.80 11.54
CA THR A 71 3.02 -2.31 10.23
C THR A 71 3.78 -0.99 10.29
N ALA A 72 4.21 -0.58 11.50
CA ALA A 72 4.95 0.67 11.74
C ALA A 72 4.21 1.91 11.20
N ASN A 73 2.88 1.97 11.38
CA ASN A 73 2.01 3.06 10.92
C ASN A 73 2.02 3.30 9.40
N ILE A 74 2.41 2.29 8.60
CA ILE A 74 2.46 2.43 7.14
C ILE A 74 1.09 2.70 6.50
N GLY A 75 0.00 2.53 7.25
CA GLY A 75 -1.34 2.94 6.82
C GLY A 75 -1.44 4.43 6.48
N PHE A 76 -0.64 5.28 7.11
CA PHE A 76 -0.52 6.70 6.78
C PHE A 76 0.45 6.96 5.62
N HIS A 77 0.36 6.17 4.57
CA HIS A 77 1.32 6.11 3.48
C HIS A 77 1.39 7.41 2.66
N ASN A 78 0.27 8.08 2.49
CA ASN A 78 0.19 9.40 1.88
C ASN A 78 1.05 10.45 2.62
N ILE A 79 1.09 10.41 3.96
CA ILE A 79 1.95 11.30 4.77
C ILE A 79 3.42 10.95 4.57
N HIS A 80 3.74 9.66 4.52
CA HIS A 80 5.09 9.20 4.23
C HIS A 80 5.58 9.69 2.85
N HIS A 81 4.72 9.66 1.83
CA HIS A 81 5.03 10.20 0.50
C HIS A 81 5.14 11.72 0.46
N LEU A 82 4.40 12.45 1.28
CA LEU A 82 4.54 13.90 1.38
C LEU A 82 5.87 14.30 2.02
N ASN A 83 6.32 13.55 3.01
CA ASN A 83 7.60 13.79 3.67
C ASN A 83 8.15 12.51 4.33
N GLU A 84 9.07 11.86 3.65
CA GLU A 84 9.74 10.63 4.10
C GLU A 84 10.58 10.79 5.38
N ARG A 85 10.87 12.04 5.79
CA ARG A 85 11.62 12.34 7.01
C ARG A 85 10.79 12.26 8.29
N ILE A 86 9.46 12.14 8.15
CA ILE A 86 8.58 11.97 9.32
C ILE A 86 8.74 10.53 9.83
N PRO A 87 9.21 10.33 11.08
CA PRO A 87 9.31 9.00 11.65
C PRO A 87 7.93 8.32 11.74
N ASN A 88 7.90 7.01 11.60
CA ASN A 88 6.66 6.23 11.59
C ASN A 88 5.75 6.47 12.81
N TYR A 89 6.32 6.69 13.99
CA TYR A 89 5.58 6.98 15.22
C TYR A 89 4.93 8.38 15.25
N ASN A 90 5.30 9.26 14.32
CA ASN A 90 4.71 10.61 14.18
C ASN A 90 3.74 10.72 13.01
N LEU A 91 3.59 9.68 12.16
CA LEU A 91 2.73 9.73 10.97
C LEU A 91 1.27 9.98 11.33
N GLU A 92 0.76 9.29 12.36
CA GLU A 92 -0.61 9.47 12.84
C GLU A 92 -0.86 10.89 13.37
N ALA A 93 0.03 11.40 14.22
CA ALA A 93 -0.09 12.77 14.76
C ALA A 93 -0.02 13.82 13.64
N CYS A 94 0.85 13.63 12.65
CA CYS A 94 0.92 14.48 11.47
C CYS A 94 -0.38 14.45 10.66
N HIS A 95 -0.96 13.27 10.45
CA HIS A 95 -2.25 13.12 9.76
C HIS A 95 -3.35 13.87 10.51
N GLN A 96 -3.49 13.63 11.81
CA GLN A 96 -4.52 14.26 12.65
C GLN A 96 -4.42 15.78 12.65
N SER A 97 -3.20 16.32 12.72
CA SER A 97 -2.98 17.77 12.72
C SER A 97 -3.27 18.45 11.38
N ASN A 98 -3.29 17.69 10.28
CA ASN A 98 -3.43 18.20 8.92
C ASN A 98 -4.66 17.67 8.18
N GLN A 99 -5.66 17.13 8.88
CA GLN A 99 -6.87 16.53 8.28
C GLN A 99 -7.57 17.45 7.27
N HIS A 100 -7.54 18.76 7.51
CA HIS A 100 -8.15 19.75 6.61
C HIS A 100 -7.51 19.79 5.21
N LEU A 101 -6.24 19.39 5.08
CA LEU A 101 -5.51 19.28 3.80
C LEU A 101 -5.66 17.89 3.15
N LEU A 102 -6.09 16.90 3.91
CA LEU A 102 -6.09 15.49 3.51
C LEU A 102 -7.49 14.94 3.23
N GLN A 103 -8.51 15.81 3.14
CA GLN A 103 -9.92 15.40 2.99
C GLN A 103 -10.19 14.58 1.72
N ASN A 104 -9.42 14.80 0.66
CA ASN A 104 -9.58 14.13 -0.63
C ASN A 104 -8.65 12.92 -0.82
N VAL A 105 -7.86 12.56 0.20
CA VAL A 105 -6.98 11.39 0.12
C VAL A 105 -7.81 10.11 0.05
N PRO A 106 -7.57 9.24 -0.94
CA PRO A 106 -8.26 7.96 -1.05
C PRO A 106 -8.07 7.13 0.22
N THR A 107 -9.18 6.65 0.78
CA THR A 107 -9.15 5.86 2.02
C THR A 107 -9.51 4.42 1.73
N LEU A 108 -8.62 3.50 2.10
CA LEU A 108 -8.79 2.06 2.01
C LEU A 108 -9.08 1.46 3.39
N THR A 109 -9.85 0.39 3.39
CA THR A 109 -10.10 -0.47 4.55
C THR A 109 -9.63 -1.89 4.25
N LEU A 110 -9.56 -2.76 5.25
CA LEU A 110 -9.26 -4.19 5.03
C LEU A 110 -10.22 -4.83 4.02
N GLY A 111 -11.48 -4.42 4.00
CA GLY A 111 -12.47 -4.94 3.05
C GLY A 111 -12.27 -4.46 1.61
N THR A 112 -11.85 -3.20 1.40
CA THR A 112 -11.59 -2.66 0.07
C THR A 112 -10.21 -3.07 -0.46
N MET A 113 -9.26 -3.32 0.41
CA MET A 113 -7.91 -3.78 0.09
C MET A 113 -7.89 -5.02 -0.80
N LEU A 114 -8.79 -5.98 -0.54
CA LEU A 114 -8.90 -7.21 -1.33
C LEU A 114 -9.39 -6.97 -2.77
N LYS A 115 -10.03 -5.83 -3.03
CA LYS A 115 -10.51 -5.46 -4.37
C LYS A 115 -9.43 -4.78 -5.21
N SER A 116 -8.36 -4.28 -4.60
CA SER A 116 -7.31 -3.52 -5.28
C SER A 116 -6.61 -4.32 -6.39
N SER A 117 -6.55 -5.65 -6.28
CA SER A 117 -5.97 -6.52 -7.33
C SER A 117 -6.71 -6.49 -8.67
N LYS A 118 -7.89 -5.88 -8.75
CA LYS A 118 -8.65 -5.72 -10.00
C LYS A 118 -8.21 -4.49 -10.81
N PHE A 119 -7.58 -3.49 -10.19
CA PHE A 119 -7.20 -2.23 -10.82
C PHE A 119 -5.77 -2.30 -11.34
N LEU A 120 -5.57 -3.03 -12.45
CA LEU A 120 -4.24 -3.31 -13.01
C LEU A 120 -3.97 -2.62 -14.35
N LEU A 121 -5.01 -2.07 -14.98
CA LEU A 121 -4.88 -1.45 -16.30
C LEU A 121 -4.78 0.06 -16.19
N TRP A 122 -3.82 0.63 -16.89
CA TRP A 122 -3.74 2.06 -17.11
C TRP A 122 -4.77 2.49 -18.17
N ASP A 123 -5.64 3.42 -17.81
CA ASP A 123 -6.59 4.06 -18.72
C ASP A 123 -6.06 5.46 -19.10
N PRO A 124 -5.52 5.63 -20.33
CA PRO A 124 -4.95 6.91 -20.73
C PRO A 124 -5.98 8.02 -20.86
N ALA A 125 -7.27 7.69 -21.08
CA ALA A 125 -8.33 8.70 -21.19
C ALA A 125 -8.69 9.30 -19.83
N LYS A 126 -8.55 8.51 -18.76
CA LYS A 126 -8.81 8.93 -17.38
C LYS A 126 -7.56 9.35 -16.62
N ALA A 127 -6.36 9.08 -17.17
CA ALA A 127 -5.07 9.20 -16.49
C ALA A 127 -5.07 8.52 -15.11
N SER A 128 -5.67 7.32 -15.02
CA SER A 128 -5.82 6.57 -13.77
C SER A 128 -5.88 5.06 -14.00
N LEU A 129 -5.79 4.30 -12.91
CA LEU A 129 -5.94 2.85 -12.96
C LEU A 129 -7.41 2.47 -13.06
N SER A 130 -7.71 1.43 -13.85
CA SER A 130 -9.04 0.88 -14.09
C SER A 130 -9.09 -0.63 -13.89
N GLU A 131 -10.29 -1.16 -13.74
CA GLU A 131 -10.50 -2.61 -13.66
C GLU A 131 -10.17 -3.30 -14.99
N ILE A 132 -9.71 -4.54 -14.91
CA ILE A 132 -9.58 -5.42 -16.07
C ILE A 132 -10.99 -5.75 -16.57
N PRO A 133 -11.34 -5.41 -17.84
CA PRO A 133 -12.64 -5.73 -18.38
C PRO A 133 -12.86 -7.25 -18.39
N PRO A 134 -14.09 -7.72 -18.15
CA PRO A 134 -14.41 -9.14 -18.24
C PRO A 134 -14.03 -9.69 -19.63
N GLN A 135 -13.52 -10.92 -19.68
CA GLN A 135 -13.04 -11.54 -20.95
C GLN A 135 -14.05 -11.49 -22.10
N HIS A 136 -15.34 -11.47 -21.79
CA HIS A 136 -16.40 -11.34 -22.78
C HIS A 136 -16.36 -10.02 -23.58
N GLN A 137 -15.78 -8.96 -23.04
CA GLN A 137 -15.64 -7.66 -23.72
C GLN A 137 -14.36 -7.54 -24.55
N LEU A 138 -13.38 -8.41 -24.33
CA LEU A 138 -12.11 -8.42 -25.08
C LEU A 138 -12.23 -9.13 -26.44
N SER A 139 -13.30 -9.88 -26.68
CA SER A 139 -13.53 -10.65 -27.92
C SER A 139 -14.25 -9.85 -29.01
N THR A 140 -14.57 -8.59 -28.81
CA THR A 140 -15.34 -7.72 -29.69
C THR A 140 -14.56 -6.55 -30.28
N VAL A 141 -13.22 -6.55 -30.15
CA VAL A 141 -12.32 -5.56 -30.75
C VAL A 141 -11.50 -6.16 -31.88
#